data_15664c0803da7cd5208ea5d9927d2412
#
_entry.id   15664c0803da7cd5208ea5d9927d2412
#
_cell.length_a   1.000
_cell.length_b   1.000
_cell.length_c   1.000
_cell.angle_alpha   90.00
_cell.angle_beta   90.00
_cell.angle_gamma   90.00
#
_symmetry.space_group_name_H-M   'P 1'
#
loop_
_entity.id
_entity.type
_entity.pdbx_description
1 polymer ?
#
loop_
_entity_poly.entity_id
_entity_poly.type
_entity_poly.pdbx_seq_one_letter_code
_entity_poly.pdbx_strand_id
1 'polypeptide(L)'
;RADHGKRKRFRLFRQQRHCGGEIERNDAGEIPQVIDFYQALDIADTELAKVTELYQDDGLSGGAEVYYNINPYWDPGCGDSILAVKDIAAEDLSLLPNLKLITTTDLNNLSAGFIAAAEKRGVKVIEE
;
A
#
# COMPACT_ATOMS: atom_id res chain seq x y z
N ARG A 1 5.18 5.56 22.07
CA ARG A 1 5.73 4.30 22.62
C ARG A 1 5.38 3.11 21.77
N ALA A 2 4.15 3.00 21.32
CA ALA A 2 3.76 1.96 20.39
C ALA A 2 4.55 2.08 19.09
N ASP A 3 4.81 3.30 18.62
CA ASP A 3 5.61 3.55 17.43
C ASP A 3 7.05 3.10 17.61
N HIS A 4 7.61 3.32 18.79
CA HIS A 4 8.98 2.90 19.09
C HIS A 4 9.11 1.37 19.03
N GLY A 5 8.14 0.64 19.56
CA GLY A 5 8.12 -0.81 19.48
C GLY A 5 7.98 -1.31 18.04
N LYS A 6 7.14 -0.66 17.25
CA LYS A 6 6.96 -0.99 15.83
C LYS A 6 8.24 -0.75 15.03
N ARG A 7 8.91 0.37 15.26
CA ARG A 7 10.19 0.67 14.62
C ARG A 7 11.26 -0.34 14.98
N LYS A 8 11.30 -0.76 16.23
CA LYS A 8 12.26 -1.76 16.69
C LYS A 8 12.04 -3.10 15.98
N ARG A 9 10.78 -3.53 15.87
CA ARG A 9 10.41 -4.77 15.17
C ARG A 9 10.84 -4.70 13.69
N PHE A 10 10.58 -3.60 13.03
CA PHE A 10 10.94 -3.40 11.65
C PHE A 10 12.47 -3.42 11.46
N ARG A 11 13.21 -2.81 12.39
CA ARG A 11 14.67 -2.79 12.35
C ARG A 11 15.25 -4.20 12.48
N LEU A 12 14.72 -5.00 13.40
CA LEU A 12 15.15 -6.40 13.55
C LEU A 12 14.95 -7.16 12.26
N PHE A 13 13.82 -6.93 11.59
CA PHE A 13 13.52 -7.59 10.33
C PHE A 13 14.56 -7.24 9.26
N ARG A 14 14.94 -5.98 9.16
CA ARG A 14 15.98 -5.52 8.25
C ARG A 14 17.32 -6.15 8.56
N GLN A 15 17.66 -6.27 9.83
CA GLN A 15 18.91 -6.90 10.24
C GLN A 15 18.98 -8.36 9.79
N GLN A 16 17.90 -9.10 9.95
CA GLN A 16 17.84 -10.48 9.50
C GLN A 16 18.16 -10.60 8.01
N ARG A 17 17.63 -9.66 7.23
CA ARG A 17 17.88 -9.62 5.81
C ARG A 17 19.34 -9.35 5.46
N HIS A 18 19.97 -8.46 6.21
CA HIS A 18 21.40 -8.13 6.02
C HIS A 18 22.33 -9.24 6.48
N CYS A 19 21.94 -10.00 7.47
CA CYS A 19 22.76 -11.08 8.01
C CYS A 19 22.80 -12.33 7.11
N GLY A 20 22.22 -12.27 5.93
CA GLY A 20 22.29 -13.36 4.95
C GLY A 20 21.40 -14.56 5.29
N GLY A 21 20.61 -14.48 6.33
CA GLY A 21 19.63 -15.52 6.63
C GLY A 21 18.54 -15.53 5.57
N GLU A 22 18.08 -16.73 5.22
CA GLU A 22 16.94 -16.85 4.33
C GLU A 22 15.70 -16.28 5.01
N ILE A 23 15.08 -15.30 4.36
CA ILE A 23 13.82 -14.73 4.78
C ILE A 23 12.73 -15.46 4.01
N GLU A 24 11.80 -16.06 4.73
CA GLU A 24 10.68 -16.74 4.14
C GLU A 24 9.83 -15.75 3.32
N ARG A 25 9.43 -16.18 2.12
CA ARG A 25 8.61 -15.40 1.21
C ARG A 25 7.46 -16.25 0.70
N ASN A 26 6.35 -15.60 0.34
CA ASN A 26 5.27 -16.28 -0.35
C ASN A 26 5.58 -16.42 -1.85
N ASP A 27 4.67 -17.01 -2.62
CA ASP A 27 4.86 -17.23 -4.06
C ASP A 27 5.02 -15.94 -4.85
N ALA A 28 4.50 -14.83 -4.36
CA ALA A 28 4.64 -13.53 -5.00
C ALA A 28 5.96 -12.83 -4.63
N GLY A 29 6.79 -13.46 -3.79
CA GLY A 29 8.05 -12.87 -3.31
C GLY A 29 7.88 -11.97 -2.10
N GLU A 30 6.69 -11.89 -1.55
CA GLU A 30 6.39 -11.03 -0.39
C GLU A 30 6.81 -11.72 0.91
N ILE A 31 7.17 -10.90 1.88
CA ILE A 31 7.60 -11.35 3.20
C ILE A 31 6.41 -11.32 4.16
N PRO A 32 5.85 -12.48 4.56
CA PRO A 32 4.64 -12.52 5.38
C PRO A 32 4.75 -11.76 6.69
N GLN A 33 5.90 -11.80 7.35
CA GLN A 33 6.10 -11.10 8.62
C GLN A 33 5.99 -9.59 8.47
N VAL A 34 6.39 -9.04 7.32
CA VAL A 34 6.27 -7.61 7.05
C VAL A 34 4.83 -7.25 6.74
N ILE A 35 4.13 -8.10 6.00
CA ILE A 35 2.69 -7.92 5.77
C ILE A 35 1.96 -7.90 7.11
N ASP A 36 2.24 -8.85 7.98
CA ASP A 36 1.63 -8.94 9.31
C ASP A 36 1.89 -7.67 10.13
N PHE A 37 3.10 -7.13 10.03
CA PHE A 37 3.45 -5.88 10.70
C PHE A 37 2.53 -4.73 10.24
N TYR A 38 2.35 -4.57 8.94
CA TYR A 38 1.51 -3.48 8.42
C TYR A 38 0.03 -3.70 8.74
N GLN A 39 -0.44 -4.94 8.65
CA GLN A 39 -1.84 -5.26 8.97
C GLN A 39 -2.15 -5.06 10.46
N ALA A 40 -1.16 -5.17 11.32
CA ALA A 40 -1.33 -4.96 12.76
C ALA A 40 -1.24 -3.48 13.17
N LEU A 41 -0.95 -2.58 12.23
CA LEU A 41 -0.93 -1.15 12.53
C LEU A 41 -2.35 -0.67 12.84
N ASP A 42 -2.47 -0.01 13.97
CA ASP A 42 -3.74 0.58 14.38
C ASP A 42 -3.71 2.08 14.06
N ILE A 43 -4.51 2.47 13.09
CA ILE A 43 -4.60 3.88 12.66
C ILE A 43 -5.89 4.46 13.25
N ALA A 44 -5.73 5.50 14.06
CA ALA A 44 -6.87 6.15 14.72
C ALA A 44 -7.82 6.78 13.70
N ASP A 45 -9.11 6.77 14.00
CA ASP A 45 -10.14 7.39 13.16
C ASP A 45 -9.85 8.86 12.89
N THR A 46 -9.28 9.56 13.88
CA THR A 46 -8.91 10.97 13.74
C THR A 46 -7.83 11.17 12.68
N GLU A 47 -6.93 10.21 12.52
CA GLU A 47 -5.90 10.27 11.47
C GLU A 47 -6.47 9.92 10.11
N LEU A 48 -7.36 8.93 10.05
CA LEU A 48 -8.04 8.57 8.80
C LEU A 48 -8.91 9.72 8.29
N ALA A 49 -9.51 10.49 9.19
CA ALA A 49 -10.34 11.65 8.83
C ALA A 49 -9.53 12.80 8.22
N LYS A 50 -8.22 12.80 8.38
CA LYS A 50 -7.34 13.82 7.78
C LYS A 50 -7.00 13.53 6.33
N VAL A 51 -7.26 12.32 5.85
CA VAL A 51 -6.92 11.92 4.49
C VAL A 51 -7.96 12.48 3.52
N THR A 52 -7.53 13.38 2.66
CA THR A 52 -8.38 14.00 1.64
C THR A 52 -8.00 13.57 0.24
N GLU A 53 -6.81 13.05 0.04
CA GLU A 53 -6.29 12.60 -1.26
C GLU A 53 -5.53 11.30 -1.11
N LEU A 54 -5.64 10.44 -2.12
CA LEU A 54 -4.83 9.24 -2.25
C LEU A 54 -4.13 9.27 -3.61
N TYR A 55 -2.94 8.71 -3.64
CA TYR A 55 -2.16 8.58 -4.86
C TYR A 55 -1.77 7.13 -5.09
N GLN A 56 -2.18 6.58 -6.24
CA GLN A 56 -1.79 5.24 -6.63
C GLN A 56 -0.63 5.34 -7.61
N ASP A 57 0.47 4.73 -7.25
CA ASP A 57 1.71 4.75 -8.01
C ASP A 57 2.00 3.34 -8.55
N ASP A 58 2.49 3.27 -9.78
CA ASP A 58 2.86 2.00 -10.40
C ASP A 58 4.21 1.46 -9.92
N GLY A 59 4.89 2.21 -9.05
CA GLY A 59 6.21 1.84 -8.55
C GLY A 59 7.37 2.39 -9.36
N LEU A 60 7.09 2.94 -10.54
CA LEU A 60 8.15 3.51 -11.40
C LEU A 60 8.53 4.92 -10.96
N SER A 61 7.64 5.61 -10.31
CA SER A 61 7.84 6.98 -9.85
C SER A 61 8.39 7.08 -8.43
N GLY A 62 8.65 5.95 -7.79
CA GLY A 62 9.26 5.91 -6.46
C GLY A 62 8.29 6.06 -5.28
N GLY A 63 6.99 5.99 -5.52
CA GLY A 63 5.99 6.19 -4.48
C GLY A 63 5.62 4.96 -3.66
N ALA A 64 6.11 3.80 -4.01
CA ALA A 64 5.67 2.53 -3.43
C ALA A 64 6.58 2.02 -2.32
N GLU A 65 7.11 2.91 -1.49
CA GLU A 65 8.08 2.53 -0.45
C GLU A 65 7.56 1.48 0.53
N VAL A 66 6.28 1.53 0.85
CA VAL A 66 5.68 0.54 1.76
C VAL A 66 5.77 -0.85 1.15
N TYR A 67 5.44 -0.97 -0.12
CA TYR A 67 5.49 -2.26 -0.78
C TYR A 67 6.93 -2.76 -0.95
N TYR A 68 7.89 -1.89 -1.17
CA TYR A 68 9.30 -2.29 -1.22
C TYR A 68 9.78 -2.89 0.10
N ASN A 69 9.19 -2.53 1.20
CA ASN A 69 9.49 -3.18 2.48
C ASN A 69 8.90 -4.59 2.56
N ILE A 70 7.78 -4.81 1.91
CA ILE A 70 7.11 -6.11 1.85
C ILE A 70 7.82 -7.02 0.85
N ASN A 71 8.21 -6.48 -0.29
CA ASN A 71 8.88 -7.21 -1.37
C ASN A 71 10.09 -6.41 -1.87
N PRO A 72 11.26 -6.54 -1.21
CA PRO A 72 12.43 -5.71 -1.53
C PRO A 72 13.02 -5.92 -2.91
N TYR A 73 12.71 -7.03 -3.56
CA TYR A 73 13.21 -7.32 -4.91
C TYR A 73 12.17 -7.06 -6.00
N TRP A 74 11.02 -6.49 -5.62
CA TRP A 74 10.01 -6.12 -6.59
C TRP A 74 10.55 -5.06 -7.52
N ASP A 75 10.41 -5.30 -8.83
CA ASP A 75 10.94 -4.40 -9.85
C ASP A 75 9.95 -4.32 -11.02
N PRO A 76 9.00 -3.41 -10.96
CA PRO A 76 8.00 -3.27 -12.03
C PRO A 76 8.61 -2.83 -13.36
N GLY A 77 9.80 -2.20 -13.33
CA GLY A 77 10.52 -1.83 -14.55
C GLY A 77 11.14 -3.01 -15.28
N CYS A 78 11.30 -4.16 -14.60
CA CYS A 78 11.89 -5.37 -15.16
C CYS A 78 10.90 -6.52 -15.30
N GLY A 79 9.61 -6.23 -15.34
CA GLY A 79 8.59 -7.22 -15.64
C GLY A 79 7.75 -7.71 -14.47
N ASP A 80 8.02 -7.23 -13.26
CA ASP A 80 7.16 -7.55 -12.13
C ASP A 80 5.81 -6.84 -12.27
N SER A 81 4.78 -7.46 -11.68
CA SER A 81 3.44 -6.89 -11.72
C SER A 81 3.39 -5.56 -10.99
N ILE A 82 2.68 -4.61 -11.56
CA ILE A 82 2.40 -3.33 -10.91
C ILE A 82 1.38 -3.51 -9.78
N LEU A 83 1.32 -2.54 -8.88
CA LEU A 83 0.39 -2.56 -7.76
C LEU A 83 -0.97 -2.04 -8.21
N ALA A 84 -1.81 -2.94 -8.70
CA ALA A 84 -3.15 -2.59 -9.14
C ALA A 84 -4.13 -2.59 -7.97
N VAL A 85 -5.09 -1.67 -8.01
CA VAL A 85 -6.16 -1.57 -7.02
C VAL A 85 -7.38 -2.33 -7.55
N LYS A 86 -7.81 -3.35 -6.81
CA LYS A 86 -8.91 -4.23 -7.21
C LYS A 86 -10.22 -3.86 -6.53
N ASP A 87 -11.31 -4.47 -6.97
CA ASP A 87 -12.66 -4.19 -6.46
C ASP A 87 -12.76 -4.29 -4.93
N ILE A 88 -12.05 -5.25 -4.33
CA ILE A 88 -12.07 -5.44 -2.88
C ILE A 88 -11.64 -4.19 -2.11
N ALA A 89 -10.77 -3.38 -2.70
CA ALA A 89 -10.29 -2.15 -2.08
C ALA A 89 -11.41 -1.11 -1.90
N ALA A 90 -12.52 -1.24 -2.60
CA ALA A 90 -13.65 -0.33 -2.44
C ALA A 90 -14.21 -0.35 -1.01
N GLU A 91 -14.06 -1.46 -0.31
CA GLU A 91 -14.49 -1.56 1.09
C GLU A 91 -13.75 -0.59 2.00
N ASP A 92 -12.50 -0.28 1.67
CA ASP A 92 -11.67 0.59 2.48
C ASP A 92 -12.04 2.08 2.33
N LEU A 93 -12.79 2.42 1.31
CA LEU A 93 -13.23 3.81 1.12
C LEU A 93 -14.08 4.33 2.28
N SER A 94 -14.80 3.43 2.95
CA SER A 94 -15.61 3.81 4.12
C SER A 94 -14.76 4.25 5.31
N LEU A 95 -13.47 3.90 5.33
CA LEU A 95 -12.55 4.29 6.40
C LEU A 95 -12.06 5.72 6.26
N LEU A 96 -12.25 6.33 5.10
CA LEU A 96 -11.73 7.65 4.77
C LEU A 96 -12.89 8.63 4.50
N PRO A 97 -13.54 9.15 5.57
CA PRO A 97 -14.77 9.94 5.40
C PRO A 97 -14.58 11.25 4.66
N ASN A 98 -13.36 11.79 4.64
CA ASN A 98 -13.07 13.09 4.03
C ASN A 98 -12.28 12.96 2.72
N LEU A 99 -12.15 11.76 2.19
CA LEU A 99 -11.50 11.55 0.91
C LEU A 99 -12.26 12.24 -0.21
N LYS A 100 -11.55 13.01 -1.05
CA LYS A 100 -12.13 13.79 -2.14
C LYS A 100 -11.51 13.49 -3.49
N LEU A 101 -10.28 13.04 -3.52
CA LEU A 101 -9.52 12.87 -4.76
C LEU A 101 -8.65 11.62 -4.70
N ILE A 102 -8.69 10.87 -5.78
CA ILE A 102 -7.76 9.77 -6.03
C ILE A 102 -7.06 10.06 -7.34
N THR A 103 -5.74 10.12 -7.31
CA THR A 103 -4.90 10.32 -8.49
C THR A 103 -4.16 9.03 -8.77
N THR A 104 -4.09 8.64 -10.02
CA THR A 104 -3.32 7.46 -10.44
C THR A 104 -2.41 7.80 -11.61
N THR A 105 -1.32 7.06 -11.75
CA THR A 105 -0.43 7.18 -12.91
C THR A 105 -1.05 6.56 -14.15
N ASP A 106 -1.97 5.61 -13.98
CA ASP A 106 -2.67 4.95 -15.08
C ASP A 106 -4.03 4.45 -14.57
N LEU A 107 -5.12 4.93 -15.18
CA LEU A 107 -6.47 4.51 -14.80
C LEU A 107 -6.69 3.00 -14.92
N ASN A 108 -5.93 2.33 -15.79
CA ASN A 108 -6.00 0.87 -15.89
C ASN A 108 -5.49 0.16 -14.64
N ASN A 109 -4.77 0.85 -13.76
CA ASN A 109 -4.32 0.30 -12.49
C ASN A 109 -5.43 0.28 -11.44
N LEU A 110 -6.55 0.92 -11.70
CA LEU A 110 -7.72 0.92 -10.83
C LEU A 110 -8.83 0.10 -11.48
N SER A 111 -9.42 -0.83 -10.76
CA SER A 111 -10.53 -1.61 -11.30
C SER A 111 -11.74 -0.72 -11.55
N ALA A 112 -12.55 -1.09 -12.54
CA ALA A 112 -13.78 -0.35 -12.85
C ALA A 112 -14.73 -0.30 -11.65
N GLY A 113 -14.80 -1.38 -10.89
CA GLY A 113 -15.63 -1.45 -9.68
C GLY A 113 -15.16 -0.50 -8.58
N PHE A 114 -13.85 -0.40 -8.41
CA PHE A 114 -13.29 0.56 -7.44
C PHE A 114 -13.58 2.00 -7.84
N ILE A 115 -13.35 2.34 -9.11
CA ILE A 115 -13.63 3.69 -9.63
C ILE A 115 -15.10 4.04 -9.43
N ALA A 116 -16.00 3.14 -9.80
CA ALA A 116 -17.44 3.37 -9.65
C ALA A 116 -17.83 3.58 -8.18
N ALA A 117 -17.26 2.80 -7.27
CA ALA A 117 -17.52 2.95 -5.84
C ALA A 117 -17.01 4.30 -5.31
N ALA A 118 -15.83 4.72 -5.75
CA ALA A 118 -15.27 6.01 -5.36
C ALA A 118 -16.14 7.17 -5.86
N GLU A 119 -16.52 7.15 -7.12
CA GLU A 119 -17.35 8.19 -7.72
C GLU A 119 -18.73 8.27 -7.08
N LYS A 120 -19.30 7.13 -6.73
CA LYS A 120 -20.58 7.07 -6.02
C LYS A 120 -20.51 7.76 -4.65
N ARG A 121 -19.35 7.79 -4.03
CA ARG A 121 -19.11 8.47 -2.75
C ARG A 121 -18.74 9.94 -2.94
N GLY A 122 -18.72 10.45 -4.16
CA GLY A 122 -18.34 11.83 -4.45
C GLY A 122 -16.83 12.04 -4.55
N VAL A 123 -16.07 10.97 -4.64
CA VAL A 123 -14.61 11.05 -4.79
C VAL A 123 -14.26 11.17 -6.26
N LYS A 124 -13.46 12.18 -6.59
CA LYS A 124 -12.97 12.37 -7.96
C LYS A 124 -11.78 11.46 -8.22
N VAL A 125 -11.78 10.79 -9.36
CA VAL A 125 -10.66 9.91 -9.78
C VAL A 125 -10.06 10.49 -11.06
N ILE A 126 -8.76 10.77 -11.03
CA ILE A 126 -8.06 11.36 -12.17
C ILE A 126 -6.77 10.61 -12.47
N GLU A 127 -6.33 10.69 -13.71
CA GLU A 127 -5.03 10.22 -14.16
C GLU A 127 -4.11 11.43 -14.33
N GLU A 128 -2.90 11.27 -13.85
CA GLU A 128 -1.90 12.33 -13.95
C GLU A 128 -0.67 11.89 -14.71
#